data_b461510fa9e30d0870b2dccc8211dbcc
#
_entry.id   b461510fa9e30d0870b2dccc8211dbcc
#
_cell.length_a   1.000
_cell.length_b   1.000
_cell.length_c   1.000
_cell.angle_alpha   90.00
_cell.angle_beta   90.00
_cell.angle_gamma   90.00
#
_symmetry.space_group_name_H-M   'P 1'
#
loop_
_entity.id
_entity.type
_entity.pdbx_description
1 polymer ?
#
loop_
_entity_poly.entity_id
_entity_poly.type
_entity_poly.pdbx_seq_one_letter_code
_entity_poly.pdbx_strand_id
1 'polypeptide(L)'
;MTALREGTKAPDFALPAVSNSPAVSKSKEDGGKFSLKDALQHGQVLAIFFKVSCPVCQYSFPFFERLHKAYGSQKVAIVGVSQDDKKNTAAFLKEYGVTFPALLDDPAGYAASNAYGLTNVPSWFLIGQDGEIKISSVGWVRADVEDLNRMLSDANHTALRRLFHPGDDVRDSRPG
;
A
#
# COMPACT_ATOMS: atom_id res chain seq x y z
N MET A 1 1.61 1.55 21.27
CA MET A 1 2.01 2.38 20.13
C MET A 1 0.78 2.58 19.24
N THR A 2 0.69 3.68 18.55
CA THR A 2 -0.36 3.96 17.57
C THR A 2 0.30 4.17 16.22
N ALA A 3 -0.41 3.86 15.12
CA ALA A 3 0.08 4.12 13.77
C ALA A 3 0.58 5.57 13.62
N LEU A 4 1.64 5.76 12.85
CA LEU A 4 2.19 7.09 12.62
C LEU A 4 1.14 8.01 11.99
N ARG A 5 1.18 9.28 12.38
CA ARG A 5 0.19 10.28 11.94
C ARG A 5 0.68 11.04 10.71
N GLU A 6 -0.26 11.68 10.04
CA GLU A 6 0.01 12.67 9.01
C GLU A 6 0.98 13.74 9.51
N GLY A 7 1.82 14.25 8.62
CA GLY A 7 2.90 15.18 8.93
C GLY A 7 4.16 14.55 9.51
N THR A 8 4.14 13.25 9.82
CA THR A 8 5.32 12.53 10.31
C THR A 8 6.21 12.10 9.15
N LYS A 9 7.53 12.12 9.35
CA LYS A 9 8.47 11.48 8.42
C LYS A 9 8.26 9.97 8.39
N ALA A 10 8.05 9.42 7.20
CA ALA A 10 7.91 7.99 7.00
C ALA A 10 9.26 7.28 7.25
N PRO A 11 9.30 6.26 8.12
CA PRO A 11 10.48 5.43 8.26
C PRO A 11 10.83 4.76 6.94
N ASP A 12 12.11 4.75 6.59
CA ASP A 12 12.59 4.10 5.37
C ASP A 12 12.52 2.58 5.50
N PHE A 13 12.31 1.91 4.37
CA PHE A 13 12.42 0.47 4.28
C PHE A 13 12.88 0.02 2.89
N ALA A 14 13.56 -1.11 2.86
CA ALA A 14 13.90 -1.83 1.65
C ALA A 14 13.54 -3.30 1.87
N LEU A 15 12.55 -3.82 1.16
CA LEU A 15 11.96 -5.14 1.40
C LEU A 15 11.92 -5.97 0.12
N PRO A 16 12.09 -7.31 0.23
CA PRO A 16 11.97 -8.21 -0.90
C PRO A 16 10.53 -8.22 -1.44
N ALA A 17 10.39 -8.26 -2.77
CA ALA A 17 9.11 -8.31 -3.43
C ALA A 17 8.72 -9.74 -3.83
N VAL A 18 7.42 -10.04 -3.78
CA VAL A 18 6.85 -11.33 -4.18
C VAL A 18 6.68 -11.43 -5.69
N SER A 19 6.44 -10.32 -6.37
CA SER A 19 6.16 -10.26 -7.81
C SER A 19 7.10 -9.32 -8.55
N ASN A 20 7.43 -9.69 -9.80
CA ASN A 20 8.18 -8.84 -10.72
C ASN A 20 7.30 -7.69 -11.20
N SER A 21 7.34 -6.57 -10.52
CA SER A 21 6.69 -5.33 -10.94
C SER A 21 7.75 -4.32 -11.43
N PRO A 22 7.40 -3.43 -12.39
CA PRO A 22 8.28 -2.33 -12.80
C PRO A 22 8.70 -1.40 -11.65
N ALA A 23 7.91 -1.34 -10.58
CA ALA A 23 8.23 -0.56 -9.38
C ALA A 23 9.30 -1.22 -8.49
N VAL A 24 9.67 -2.48 -8.77
CA VAL A 24 10.73 -3.20 -8.06
C VAL A 24 12.00 -3.08 -8.88
N SER A 25 13.08 -2.64 -8.27
CA SER A 25 14.38 -2.55 -8.93
C SER A 25 14.78 -3.90 -9.53
N LYS A 26 15.09 -3.90 -10.83
CA LYS A 26 15.59 -5.09 -11.55
C LYS A 26 17.10 -5.28 -11.41
N SER A 27 17.77 -4.51 -10.57
CA SER A 27 19.20 -4.69 -10.37
C SER A 27 19.48 -6.07 -9.77
N LYS A 28 20.30 -6.85 -10.46
CA LYS A 28 20.72 -8.18 -9.99
C LYS A 28 21.44 -8.13 -8.63
N GLU A 29 21.93 -6.95 -8.26
CA GLU A 29 22.65 -6.72 -7.01
C GLU A 29 21.73 -6.57 -5.80
N ASP A 30 20.49 -6.06 -5.98
CA ASP A 30 19.54 -5.83 -4.88
C ASP A 30 18.51 -6.96 -4.66
N GLY A 31 18.63 -8.06 -5.42
CA GLY A 31 17.81 -9.26 -5.23
C GLY A 31 16.30 -9.04 -5.40
N GLY A 32 15.88 -8.03 -6.18
CA GLY A 32 14.45 -7.73 -6.38
C GLY A 32 13.79 -7.07 -5.18
N LYS A 33 14.51 -6.22 -4.46
CA LYS A 33 13.98 -5.42 -3.36
C LYS A 33 13.32 -4.13 -3.86
N PHE A 34 12.26 -3.74 -3.18
CA PHE A 34 11.68 -2.41 -3.29
C PHE A 34 12.30 -1.50 -2.22
N SER A 35 12.79 -0.34 -2.63
CA SER A 35 13.30 0.70 -1.73
C SER A 35 12.33 1.87 -1.70
N LEU A 36 11.82 2.21 -0.52
CA LEU A 36 10.96 3.39 -0.34
C LEU A 36 11.69 4.67 -0.76
N LYS A 37 12.93 4.83 -0.30
CA LYS A 37 13.76 6.00 -0.62
C LYS A 37 13.92 6.21 -2.13
N ASP A 38 14.17 5.13 -2.88
CA ASP A 38 14.35 5.21 -4.34
C ASP A 38 13.02 5.51 -5.03
N ALA A 39 11.93 4.89 -4.59
CA ALA A 39 10.60 5.15 -5.15
C ALA A 39 10.16 6.60 -4.96
N LEU A 40 10.45 7.19 -3.79
CA LEU A 40 10.13 8.59 -3.50
C LEU A 40 10.91 9.60 -4.36
N GLN A 41 12.01 9.22 -5.00
CA GLN A 41 12.69 10.07 -5.97
C GLN A 41 11.85 10.29 -7.24
N HIS A 42 10.95 9.36 -7.55
CA HIS A 42 10.11 9.42 -8.74
C HIS A 42 8.69 9.95 -8.46
N GLY A 43 8.19 9.80 -7.24
CA GLY A 43 6.84 10.25 -6.89
C GLY A 43 6.38 9.81 -5.51
N GLN A 44 5.08 9.73 -5.34
CA GLN A 44 4.43 9.29 -4.11
C GLN A 44 4.43 7.75 -3.99
N VAL A 45 4.36 7.26 -2.75
CA VAL A 45 4.21 5.84 -2.45
C VAL A 45 3.01 5.63 -1.53
N LEU A 46 2.09 4.76 -1.94
CA LEU A 46 1.05 4.22 -1.07
C LEU A 46 1.52 2.86 -0.54
N ALA A 47 1.80 2.80 0.75
CA ALA A 47 2.20 1.58 1.44
C ALA A 47 1.02 1.02 2.24
N ILE A 48 0.62 -0.23 1.96
CA ILE A 48 -0.54 -0.90 2.55
C ILE A 48 -0.07 -2.13 3.31
N PHE A 49 -0.02 -2.03 4.63
CA PHE A 49 0.36 -3.15 5.50
C PHE A 49 -0.81 -4.07 5.74
N PHE A 50 -0.60 -5.39 5.59
CA PHE A 50 -1.69 -6.35 5.62
C PHE A 50 -1.28 -7.74 6.11
N LYS A 51 -2.30 -8.55 6.45
CA LYS A 51 -2.22 -10.01 6.64
C LYS A 51 -3.21 -10.70 5.72
N VAL A 52 -2.84 -11.86 5.21
CA VAL A 52 -3.69 -12.65 4.31
C VAL A 52 -4.97 -13.15 5.00
N SER A 53 -4.91 -13.42 6.31
CA SER A 53 -6.04 -13.88 7.11
C SER A 53 -7.00 -12.77 7.58
N CYS A 54 -6.67 -11.51 7.33
CA CYS A 54 -7.47 -10.38 7.80
C CYS A 54 -8.68 -10.13 6.89
N PRO A 55 -9.93 -10.26 7.38
CA PRO A 55 -11.13 -10.06 6.56
C PRO A 55 -11.26 -8.63 6.00
N VAL A 56 -10.78 -7.63 6.72
CA VAL A 56 -10.80 -6.23 6.26
C VAL A 56 -9.76 -6.01 5.17
N CYS A 57 -8.61 -6.68 5.23
CA CYS A 57 -7.64 -6.69 4.14
C CYS A 57 -8.23 -7.32 2.87
N GLN A 58 -8.85 -8.48 3.00
CA GLN A 58 -9.53 -9.18 1.89
C GLN A 58 -10.62 -8.29 1.25
N TYR A 59 -11.37 -7.56 2.06
CA TYR A 59 -12.40 -6.62 1.62
C TYR A 59 -11.82 -5.41 0.88
N SER A 60 -10.75 -4.82 1.39
CA SER A 60 -10.22 -3.53 0.90
C SER A 60 -9.31 -3.63 -0.31
N PHE A 61 -8.60 -4.74 -0.48
CA PHE A 61 -7.59 -4.90 -1.53
C PHE A 61 -8.13 -4.77 -2.96
N PRO A 62 -9.34 -5.26 -3.31
CA PRO A 62 -9.92 -4.99 -4.62
C PRO A 62 -10.11 -3.50 -4.93
N PHE A 63 -10.37 -2.67 -3.94
CA PHE A 63 -10.48 -1.22 -4.12
C PHE A 63 -9.11 -0.57 -4.30
N PHE A 64 -8.09 -1.01 -3.56
CA PHE A 64 -6.70 -0.56 -3.79
C PHE A 64 -6.20 -0.98 -5.18
N GLU A 65 -6.59 -2.14 -5.67
CA GLU A 65 -6.28 -2.56 -7.04
C GLU A 65 -6.92 -1.63 -8.08
N ARG A 66 -8.14 -1.16 -7.86
CA ARG A 66 -8.77 -0.17 -8.72
C ARG A 66 -7.98 1.15 -8.75
N LEU A 67 -7.47 1.60 -7.61
CA LEU A 67 -6.58 2.75 -7.52
C LEU A 67 -5.28 2.52 -8.28
N HIS A 68 -4.70 1.33 -8.15
CA HIS A 68 -3.50 0.95 -8.89
C HIS A 68 -3.72 0.98 -10.40
N LYS A 69 -4.80 0.41 -10.88
CA LYS A 69 -5.15 0.43 -12.31
C LYS A 69 -5.42 1.84 -12.83
N ALA A 70 -5.99 2.71 -11.99
CA ALA A 70 -6.31 4.08 -12.38
C ALA A 70 -5.10 5.00 -12.39
N TYR A 71 -4.22 4.89 -11.40
CA TYR A 71 -3.18 5.87 -11.11
C TYR A 71 -1.77 5.30 -10.97
N GLY A 72 -1.61 3.98 -10.90
CA GLY A 72 -0.30 3.33 -10.77
C GLY A 72 0.63 3.73 -11.90
N SER A 73 1.79 4.32 -11.57
CA SER A 73 2.77 4.84 -12.50
C SER A 73 4.11 5.03 -11.78
N GLN A 74 5.10 5.57 -12.49
CA GLN A 74 6.35 6.00 -11.84
C GLN A 74 6.14 7.15 -10.83
N LYS A 75 5.07 7.95 -11.00
CA LYS A 75 4.73 9.05 -10.09
C LYS A 75 3.91 8.61 -8.88
N VAL A 76 3.30 7.43 -8.93
CA VAL A 76 2.56 6.83 -7.83
C VAL A 76 2.83 5.33 -7.79
N ALA A 77 3.63 4.89 -6.85
CA ALA A 77 3.84 3.48 -6.57
C ALA A 77 2.85 3.02 -5.47
N ILE A 78 2.09 1.97 -5.75
CA ILE A 78 1.23 1.32 -4.77
C ILE A 78 1.85 -0.04 -4.44
N VAL A 79 2.12 -0.28 -3.16
CA VAL A 79 2.74 -1.51 -2.68
C VAL A 79 2.02 -2.05 -1.45
N GLY A 80 1.81 -3.37 -1.42
CA GLY A 80 1.42 -4.06 -0.20
C GLY A 80 2.66 -4.42 0.63
N VAL A 81 2.56 -4.38 1.95
CA VAL A 81 3.60 -4.87 2.87
C VAL A 81 2.99 -6.00 3.69
N SER A 82 3.34 -7.23 3.35
CA SER A 82 2.77 -8.44 3.94
C SER A 82 3.52 -8.85 5.19
N GLN A 83 2.76 -9.27 6.21
CA GLN A 83 3.28 -9.92 7.41
C GLN A 83 3.25 -11.46 7.31
N ASP A 84 2.93 -12.00 6.14
CA ASP A 84 2.91 -13.43 5.86
C ASP A 84 4.08 -13.86 4.99
N ASP A 85 4.26 -15.15 4.81
CA ASP A 85 5.32 -15.68 3.96
C ASP A 85 5.03 -15.44 2.46
N LYS A 86 6.04 -15.69 1.63
CA LYS A 86 5.97 -15.50 0.19
C LYS A 86 4.84 -16.32 -0.47
N LYS A 87 4.67 -17.58 -0.06
CA LYS A 87 3.69 -18.50 -0.65
C LYS A 87 2.26 -18.01 -0.37
N ASN A 88 1.95 -17.72 0.88
CA ASN A 88 0.62 -17.26 1.29
C ASN A 88 0.31 -15.87 0.73
N THR A 89 1.30 -14.98 0.69
CA THR A 89 1.16 -13.66 0.06
C THR A 89 0.86 -13.79 -1.42
N ALA A 90 1.60 -14.61 -2.17
CA ALA A 90 1.35 -14.83 -3.60
C ALA A 90 -0.05 -15.41 -3.88
N ALA A 91 -0.50 -16.36 -3.05
CA ALA A 91 -1.84 -16.94 -3.14
C ALA A 91 -2.93 -15.88 -2.92
N PHE A 92 -2.76 -15.01 -1.92
CA PHE A 92 -3.67 -13.90 -1.63
C PHE A 92 -3.77 -12.92 -2.82
N LEU A 93 -2.64 -12.50 -3.39
CA LEU A 93 -2.64 -11.60 -4.55
C LEU A 93 -3.43 -12.21 -5.73
N LYS A 94 -3.24 -13.49 -5.98
CA LYS A 94 -3.95 -14.20 -7.04
C LYS A 94 -5.45 -14.30 -6.76
N GLU A 95 -5.83 -14.67 -5.55
CA GLU A 95 -7.23 -14.85 -5.14
C GLU A 95 -8.03 -13.55 -5.27
N TYR A 96 -7.44 -12.42 -4.85
CA TYR A 96 -8.10 -11.11 -4.88
C TYR A 96 -7.81 -10.28 -6.15
N GLY A 97 -7.14 -10.85 -7.13
CA GLY A 97 -6.86 -10.20 -8.43
C GLY A 97 -5.96 -8.97 -8.31
N VAL A 98 -5.03 -8.98 -7.36
CA VAL A 98 -4.11 -7.87 -7.08
C VAL A 98 -2.89 -7.94 -7.97
N THR A 99 -2.60 -6.86 -8.71
CA THR A 99 -1.45 -6.76 -9.62
C THR A 99 -0.37 -5.80 -9.15
N PHE A 100 -0.65 -4.93 -8.17
CA PHE A 100 0.42 -4.14 -7.55
C PHE A 100 1.35 -5.04 -6.72
N PRO A 101 2.66 -4.68 -6.60
CA PRO A 101 3.62 -5.53 -5.92
C PRO A 101 3.32 -5.65 -4.42
N ALA A 102 3.54 -6.82 -3.87
CA ALA A 102 3.59 -7.04 -2.44
C ALA A 102 5.03 -7.30 -2.00
N LEU A 103 5.39 -6.70 -0.88
CA LEU A 103 6.68 -6.80 -0.21
C LEU A 103 6.51 -7.68 1.03
N LEU A 104 7.59 -8.32 1.44
CA LEU A 104 7.58 -9.15 2.64
C LEU A 104 8.28 -8.41 3.78
N ASP A 105 7.56 -8.14 4.87
CA ASP A 105 8.17 -7.68 6.11
C ASP A 105 8.93 -8.84 6.77
N ASP A 106 10.00 -8.54 7.51
CA ASP A 106 10.83 -9.56 8.12
C ASP A 106 10.04 -10.33 9.21
N PRO A 107 9.82 -11.64 9.04
CA PRO A 107 9.06 -12.44 10.01
C PRO A 107 9.75 -12.55 11.37
N ALA A 108 11.06 -12.29 11.43
CA ALA A 108 11.81 -12.32 12.69
C ALA A 108 11.44 -11.20 13.66
N GLY A 109 10.85 -10.10 13.17
CA GLY A 109 10.51 -8.98 14.04
C GLY A 109 9.58 -7.95 13.44
N TYR A 110 9.14 -8.11 12.19
CA TYR A 110 8.27 -7.15 11.50
C TYR A 110 8.78 -5.71 11.60
N ALA A 111 10.04 -5.51 11.24
CA ALA A 111 10.74 -4.25 11.45
C ALA A 111 10.04 -3.05 10.81
N ALA A 112 9.54 -3.20 9.58
CA ALA A 112 8.80 -2.13 8.90
C ALA A 112 7.47 -1.85 9.61
N SER A 113 6.66 -2.87 9.91
CA SER A 113 5.40 -2.72 10.63
C SER A 113 5.59 -2.03 11.98
N ASN A 114 6.61 -2.42 12.73
CA ASN A 114 6.92 -1.82 14.03
C ASN A 114 7.38 -0.36 13.90
N ALA A 115 8.20 -0.04 12.90
CA ALA A 115 8.66 1.32 12.65
C ALA A 115 7.48 2.28 12.33
N TYR A 116 6.45 1.77 11.64
CA TYR A 116 5.22 2.52 11.36
C TYR A 116 4.20 2.52 12.51
N GLY A 117 4.54 1.86 13.63
CA GLY A 117 3.69 1.82 14.84
C GLY A 117 2.39 1.07 14.65
N LEU A 118 2.36 0.04 13.79
CA LEU A 118 1.15 -0.69 13.50
C LEU A 118 0.62 -1.43 14.73
N THR A 119 -0.68 -1.32 14.96
CA THR A 119 -1.43 -2.10 15.94
C THR A 119 -2.43 -3.04 15.27
N ASN A 120 -2.90 -2.67 14.10
CA ASN A 120 -3.94 -3.35 13.35
C ASN A 120 -3.61 -3.36 11.86
N VAL A 121 -4.23 -4.25 11.11
CA VAL A 121 -4.18 -4.31 9.65
C VAL A 121 -5.60 -4.36 9.07
N PRO A 122 -5.83 -3.80 7.89
CA PRO A 122 -4.87 -3.02 7.14
C PRO A 122 -4.55 -1.69 7.81
N SER A 123 -3.31 -1.26 7.73
CA SER A 123 -2.92 0.12 7.97
C SER A 123 -2.23 0.62 6.72
N TRP A 124 -2.57 1.82 6.25
CA TRP A 124 -1.99 2.31 5.02
C TRP A 124 -1.64 3.79 5.09
N PHE A 125 -0.59 4.13 4.35
CA PHE A 125 0.03 5.44 4.40
C PHE A 125 0.31 5.94 2.99
N LEU A 126 -0.20 7.12 2.64
CA LEU A 126 0.26 7.84 1.47
C LEU A 126 1.47 8.67 1.86
N ILE A 127 2.61 8.40 1.25
CA ILE A 127 3.88 9.06 1.53
C ILE A 127 4.20 9.98 0.35
N GLY A 128 4.36 11.26 0.64
CA GLY A 128 4.74 12.26 -0.35
C GLY A 128 6.21 12.12 -0.77
N GLN A 129 6.56 12.68 -1.91
CA GLN A 129 7.92 12.69 -2.44
C GLN A 129 8.94 13.34 -1.49
N ASP A 130 8.48 14.22 -0.60
CA ASP A 130 9.25 14.81 0.50
C ASP A 130 9.52 13.84 1.67
N GLY A 131 9.00 12.60 1.60
CA GLY A 131 9.11 11.59 2.64
C GLY A 131 8.14 11.77 3.82
N GLU A 132 7.17 12.67 3.70
CA GLU A 132 6.18 12.93 4.75
C GLU A 132 4.89 12.16 4.50
N ILE A 133 4.29 11.61 5.56
CA ILE A 133 3.00 10.92 5.50
C ILE A 133 1.90 11.97 5.25
N LYS A 134 1.20 11.85 4.15
CA LYS A 134 0.11 12.73 3.72
C LYS A 134 -1.27 12.23 4.13
N ILE A 135 -1.45 10.91 4.20
CA ILE A 135 -2.63 10.24 4.75
C ILE A 135 -2.15 9.06 5.60
N SER A 136 -2.77 8.87 6.76
CA SER A 136 -2.59 7.71 7.63
C SER A 136 -3.95 7.16 8.01
N SER A 137 -4.24 5.92 7.66
CA SER A 137 -5.54 5.30 7.93
C SER A 137 -5.38 3.86 8.44
N VAL A 138 -6.25 3.45 9.34
CA VAL A 138 -6.29 2.11 9.95
C VAL A 138 -7.65 1.48 9.69
N GLY A 139 -7.63 0.23 9.21
CA GLY A 139 -8.82 -0.46 8.77
C GLY A 139 -9.33 0.06 7.42
N TRP A 140 -10.63 -0.01 7.25
CA TRP A 140 -11.33 0.59 6.11
C TRP A 140 -12.11 1.81 6.58
N VAL A 141 -11.78 2.96 6.04
CA VAL A 141 -12.53 4.22 6.23
C VAL A 141 -12.79 4.78 4.84
N ARG A 142 -14.06 4.79 4.43
CA ARG A 142 -14.47 5.21 3.08
C ARG A 142 -14.03 6.63 2.76
N ALA A 143 -14.20 7.56 3.70
CA ALA A 143 -13.80 8.95 3.51
C ALA A 143 -12.31 9.10 3.23
N ASP A 144 -11.46 8.35 3.95
CA ASP A 144 -10.00 8.36 3.74
C ASP A 144 -9.64 7.81 2.35
N VAL A 145 -10.35 6.78 1.88
CA VAL A 145 -10.13 6.20 0.54
C VAL A 145 -10.60 7.16 -0.56
N GLU A 146 -11.67 7.91 -0.33
CA GLU A 146 -12.12 8.96 -1.25
C GLU A 146 -11.12 10.13 -1.30
N ASP A 147 -10.54 10.53 -0.16
CA ASP A 147 -9.46 11.53 -0.09
C ASP A 147 -8.21 11.03 -0.82
N LEU A 148 -7.83 9.78 -0.60
CA LEU A 148 -6.73 9.12 -1.31
C LEU A 148 -6.98 9.17 -2.83
N ASN A 149 -8.17 8.82 -3.31
CA ASN A 149 -8.53 8.88 -4.73
C ASN A 149 -8.33 10.27 -5.32
N ARG A 150 -8.75 11.33 -4.61
CA ARG A 150 -8.53 12.72 -5.03
C ARG A 150 -7.04 13.08 -5.09
N MET A 151 -6.28 12.74 -4.06
CA MET A 151 -4.84 13.06 -4.01
C MET A 151 -4.04 12.33 -5.09
N LEU A 152 -4.38 11.07 -5.40
CA LEU A 152 -3.74 10.33 -6.49
C LEU A 152 -4.11 10.89 -7.88
N SER A 153 -5.36 11.31 -8.07
CA SER A 153 -5.80 12.00 -9.28
C SER A 153 -5.01 13.29 -9.50
N ASP A 154 -4.87 14.10 -8.47
CA ASP A 154 -4.12 15.37 -8.52
C ASP A 154 -2.64 15.13 -8.82
N ALA A 155 -2.00 14.16 -8.16
CA ALA A 155 -0.59 13.82 -8.37
C ALA A 155 -0.29 13.35 -9.80
N ASN A 156 -1.26 12.73 -10.46
CA ASN A 156 -1.15 12.28 -11.86
C ASN A 156 -1.65 13.31 -12.88
N HIS A 157 -2.18 14.45 -12.44
CA HIS A 157 -2.82 15.44 -13.31
C HIS A 157 -3.88 14.83 -14.23
N THR A 158 -4.68 13.90 -13.68
CA THR A 158 -5.73 13.19 -14.41
C THR A 158 -7.11 13.47 -13.81
N ALA A 159 -8.16 13.20 -14.57
CA ALA A 159 -9.51 13.28 -14.06
C ALA A 159 -9.74 12.25 -12.95
N LEU A 160 -10.50 12.64 -11.93
CA LEU A 160 -10.90 11.75 -10.85
C LEU A 160 -11.62 10.52 -11.39
N ARG A 161 -11.13 9.34 -11.04
CA ARG A 161 -11.75 8.09 -11.45
C ARG A 161 -12.83 7.67 -10.48
N ARG A 162 -13.90 7.09 -11.02
CA ARG A 162 -14.95 6.49 -10.20
C ARG A 162 -14.41 5.22 -9.55
N LEU A 163 -14.23 5.26 -8.22
CA LEU A 163 -13.69 4.13 -7.47
C LEU A 163 -14.78 3.11 -7.10
N PHE A 164 -15.96 3.59 -6.71
CA PHE A 164 -17.08 2.75 -6.30
C PHE A 164 -18.12 2.67 -7.42
N HIS A 165 -18.59 1.46 -7.72
CA HIS A 165 -19.55 1.19 -8.78
C HIS A 165 -20.91 0.77 -8.19
N PRO A 166 -22.01 0.92 -8.94
CA PRO A 166 -23.30 0.34 -8.55
C PRO A 166 -23.16 -1.16 -8.31
N GLY A 167 -23.69 -1.65 -7.19
CA GLY A 167 -23.59 -3.06 -6.79
C GLY A 167 -22.41 -3.40 -5.90
N ASP A 168 -21.45 -2.48 -5.70
CA ASP A 168 -20.40 -2.68 -4.70
C ASP A 168 -20.99 -2.60 -3.28
N ASP A 169 -20.57 -3.52 -2.40
CA ASP A 169 -20.82 -3.41 -0.96
C ASP A 169 -19.80 -2.48 -0.33
N VAL A 170 -20.05 -1.17 -0.42
CA VAL A 170 -19.14 -0.15 0.14
C VAL A 170 -19.61 0.23 1.53
N ARG A 171 -18.83 -0.14 2.53
CA ARG A 171 -19.05 0.21 3.92
C ARG A 171 -18.41 1.57 4.24
N ASP A 172 -19.01 2.32 5.16
CA ASP A 172 -18.44 3.60 5.62
C ASP A 172 -17.16 3.35 6.42
N SER A 173 -17.15 2.31 7.28
CA SER A 173 -15.96 1.89 8.01
C SER A 173 -15.99 0.40 8.36
N ARG A 174 -14.80 -0.18 8.49
CA ARG A 174 -14.56 -1.51 9.08
C ARG A 174 -13.27 -1.45 9.90
N PRO A 175 -13.30 -1.75 11.19
CA PRO A 175 -12.10 -1.77 12.02
C PRO A 175 -11.14 -2.85 11.53
N GLY A 176 -9.84 -2.53 11.54
CA GLY A 176 -8.76 -3.46 11.22
C GLY A 176 -8.47 -4.45 12.34
#